data_3d33c09ae3d175604d648908962b5386
#
_entry.id   3d33c09ae3d175604d648908962b5386
#
_cell.length_a   1.000
_cell.length_b   1.000
_cell.length_c   1.000
_cell.angle_alpha   90.00
_cell.angle_beta   90.00
_cell.angle_gamma   90.00
#
_symmetry.space_group_name_H-M   'P 1'
#
loop_
_entity.id
_entity.type
_entity.pdbx_description
1 polymer ?
#
loop_
_entity_poly.entity_id
_entity_poly.type
_entity_poly.pdbx_seq_one_letter_code
_entity_poly.pdbx_strand_id
1 'polypeptide(L)'
;RGEQFPDELRDALTDPTVIKTAFNANFERTCLAKCLNAPMPPQEWRCSQTHALTLGLPASLEKVAKCLKLPQQKMQEGKQLIRYFSMPCKPTKANGGRTRNLPEHDPEKWDLFKAYCKQDVEVERAIRRKLERYPMPEQELKLWYLDQTINDYGVRVDMGLVENAIRCDEMYQKKLMEEAIHLTGLENPNSPAQLKRWLQDKHNIRVDSLSKAKVEELLRETDSPKVKRVLELRQDMSKTSVKKYEAMKRALCQDGRVRGLLQYHGAVTGRWAGRLVQIHNLPRNNMADLDLARHLLKTGHFEALELLFNSVPEVLSQLIRTAIIPSTGHRFIVSDFAAIEARIIAWLAGERWVIDTFKGHGKIYEMTASKMFGVPLEHI
;
A
#
# COMPACT_ATOMS: atom_id res chain seq x y z
N ARG A 1 -1.60 -25.84 18.09
CA ARG A 1 -0.43 -26.21 18.86
C ARG A 1 -0.65 -27.49 19.67
N GLY A 2 -1.33 -28.48 19.09
CA GLY A 2 -1.66 -29.76 19.74
C GLY A 2 -3.02 -29.82 20.42
N GLU A 3 -3.64 -28.67 20.70
CA GLU A 3 -5.02 -28.61 21.18
C GLU A 3 -5.98 -28.70 19.97
N GLN A 4 -7.02 -29.51 20.12
CA GLN A 4 -8.08 -29.57 19.12
C GLN A 4 -8.99 -28.34 19.25
N PHE A 5 -9.37 -27.76 18.12
CA PHE A 5 -10.35 -26.69 18.10
C PHE A 5 -11.72 -27.27 18.46
N PRO A 6 -12.43 -26.71 19.48
CA PRO A 6 -13.71 -27.26 19.93
C PRO A 6 -14.72 -27.33 18.76
N ASP A 7 -15.40 -28.50 18.63
CA ASP A 7 -16.33 -28.72 17.54
C ASP A 7 -17.52 -27.75 17.57
N GLU A 8 -18.05 -27.42 18.75
CA GLU A 8 -19.11 -26.40 18.91
C GLU A 8 -18.71 -25.03 18.34
N LEU A 9 -17.46 -24.63 18.53
CA LEU A 9 -16.96 -23.37 17.96
C LEU A 9 -16.74 -23.47 16.45
N ARG A 10 -16.31 -24.63 15.97
CA ARG A 10 -16.18 -24.89 14.53
C ARG A 10 -17.54 -24.80 13.86
N ASP A 11 -18.54 -25.48 14.42
CA ASP A 11 -19.91 -25.52 13.91
C ASP A 11 -20.50 -24.09 13.89
N ALA A 12 -20.38 -23.35 14.98
CA ALA A 12 -20.85 -21.97 15.04
C ALA A 12 -20.14 -21.04 14.04
N LEU A 13 -18.84 -21.25 13.79
CA LEU A 13 -18.08 -20.45 12.82
C LEU A 13 -18.45 -20.78 11.36
N THR A 14 -18.87 -22.01 11.09
CA THR A 14 -19.25 -22.46 9.75
C THR A 14 -20.76 -22.42 9.49
N ASP A 15 -21.57 -22.20 10.51
CA ASP A 15 -23.02 -22.03 10.39
C ASP A 15 -23.36 -20.69 9.69
N PRO A 16 -24.06 -20.73 8.52
CA PRO A 16 -24.44 -19.53 7.80
C PRO A 16 -25.47 -18.65 8.52
N THR A 17 -26.20 -19.21 9.50
CA THR A 17 -27.18 -18.45 10.30
C THR A 17 -26.54 -17.65 11.43
N VAL A 18 -25.31 -18.00 11.80
CA VAL A 18 -24.54 -17.29 12.86
C VAL A 18 -23.77 -16.13 12.24
N ILE A 19 -24.09 -14.91 12.67
CA ILE A 19 -23.35 -13.72 12.28
C ILE A 19 -22.09 -13.57 13.13
N LYS A 20 -20.95 -13.64 12.48
CA LYS A 20 -19.62 -13.44 13.10
C LYS A 20 -19.27 -11.96 13.12
N THR A 21 -18.64 -11.48 14.20
CA THR A 21 -18.23 -10.07 14.34
C THR A 21 -16.77 -9.97 14.76
N ALA A 22 -16.06 -8.96 14.23
CA ALA A 22 -14.70 -8.65 14.65
C ALA A 22 -14.33 -7.20 14.33
N PHE A 23 -13.29 -6.68 15.00
CA PHE A 23 -12.69 -5.40 14.65
C PHE A 23 -11.61 -5.60 13.58
N ASN A 24 -11.84 -5.15 12.35
CA ASN A 24 -11.07 -5.51 11.16
C ASN A 24 -11.33 -6.97 10.72
N ALA A 25 -12.59 -7.32 10.61
CA ALA A 25 -13.08 -8.69 10.35
C ALA A 25 -12.45 -9.39 9.13
N ASN A 26 -11.85 -8.65 8.20
CA ASN A 26 -11.08 -9.23 7.10
C ASN A 26 -9.96 -10.15 7.59
N PHE A 27 -9.29 -9.79 8.70
CA PHE A 27 -8.20 -10.59 9.25
C PHE A 27 -8.71 -11.90 9.82
N GLU A 28 -9.70 -11.86 10.70
CA GLU A 28 -10.27 -13.05 11.34
C GLU A 28 -10.89 -13.96 10.27
N ARG A 29 -11.68 -13.39 9.36
CA ARG A 29 -12.36 -14.12 8.29
C ARG A 29 -11.38 -14.89 7.41
N THR A 30 -10.33 -14.25 6.94
CA THR A 30 -9.33 -14.88 6.06
C THR A 30 -8.47 -15.90 6.80
N CYS A 31 -8.08 -15.63 8.04
CA CYS A 31 -7.32 -16.56 8.86
C CYS A 31 -8.14 -17.80 9.23
N LEU A 32 -9.39 -17.64 9.65
CA LEU A 32 -10.27 -18.74 10.00
C LEU A 32 -10.62 -19.59 8.77
N ALA A 33 -10.91 -18.98 7.63
CA ALA A 33 -11.13 -19.71 6.37
C ALA A 33 -9.96 -20.65 6.06
N LYS A 34 -8.72 -20.15 6.23
CA LYS A 34 -7.53 -20.97 5.99
C LYS A 34 -7.30 -22.03 7.08
N CYS A 35 -7.48 -21.68 8.34
CA CYS A 35 -7.23 -22.59 9.47
C CYS A 35 -8.25 -23.74 9.54
N LEU A 36 -9.52 -23.45 9.26
CA LEU A 36 -10.61 -24.42 9.29
C LEU A 36 -10.83 -25.12 7.95
N ASN A 37 -10.12 -24.66 6.92
CA ASN A 37 -10.32 -25.09 5.51
C ASN A 37 -11.81 -25.05 5.10
N ALA A 38 -12.48 -23.97 5.50
CA ALA A 38 -13.90 -23.74 5.27
C ALA A 38 -14.14 -22.34 4.69
N PRO A 39 -15.11 -22.16 3.78
CA PRO A 39 -15.45 -20.84 3.26
C PRO A 39 -16.01 -19.96 4.37
N MET A 40 -15.65 -18.68 4.33
CA MET A 40 -16.14 -17.65 5.25
C MET A 40 -16.74 -16.49 4.43
N PRO A 41 -17.98 -16.64 3.91
CA PRO A 41 -18.60 -15.62 3.06
C PRO A 41 -18.73 -14.30 3.79
N PRO A 42 -18.46 -13.14 3.14
CA PRO A 42 -18.55 -11.83 3.78
C PRO A 42 -19.93 -11.52 4.39
N GLN A 43 -20.99 -12.07 3.80
CA GLN A 43 -22.38 -11.84 4.24
C GLN A 43 -22.66 -12.30 5.66
N GLU A 44 -21.93 -13.30 6.13
CA GLU A 44 -22.01 -13.85 7.49
C GLU A 44 -21.18 -13.07 8.53
N TRP A 45 -20.53 -12.00 8.08
CA TRP A 45 -19.63 -11.21 8.92
C TRP A 45 -20.07 -9.76 9.08
N ARG A 46 -19.70 -9.16 10.21
CA ARG A 46 -19.81 -7.72 10.47
C ARG A 46 -18.48 -7.18 10.97
N CYS A 47 -18.08 -6.03 10.45
CA CYS A 47 -16.82 -5.39 10.81
C CYS A 47 -17.07 -4.16 11.67
N SER A 48 -16.76 -4.23 12.96
CA SER A 48 -16.92 -3.09 13.86
C SER A 48 -15.99 -1.93 13.53
N GLN A 49 -14.85 -2.18 12.88
CA GLN A 49 -13.97 -1.12 12.36
C GLN A 49 -14.65 -0.34 11.24
N THR A 50 -15.20 -1.03 10.23
CA THR A 50 -15.90 -0.38 9.13
C THR A 50 -17.12 0.39 9.63
N HIS A 51 -17.89 -0.19 10.54
CA HIS A 51 -19.02 0.50 11.16
C HIS A 51 -18.57 1.78 11.89
N ALA A 52 -17.48 1.73 12.66
CA ALA A 52 -16.92 2.92 13.31
C ALA A 52 -16.48 3.98 12.27
N LEU A 53 -15.84 3.57 11.17
CA LEU A 53 -15.39 4.47 10.11
C LEU A 53 -16.56 5.16 9.39
N THR A 54 -17.69 4.48 9.13
CA THR A 54 -18.88 5.08 8.53
C THR A 54 -19.51 6.15 9.42
N LEU A 55 -19.25 6.11 10.72
CA LEU A 55 -19.67 7.12 11.70
C LEU A 55 -18.60 8.20 11.95
N GLY A 56 -17.53 8.25 11.17
CA GLY A 56 -16.45 9.23 11.31
C GLY A 56 -15.49 8.96 12.49
N LEU A 57 -15.56 7.78 13.10
CA LEU A 57 -14.67 7.40 14.20
C LEU A 57 -13.30 6.92 13.69
N PRO A 58 -12.26 6.90 14.53
CA PRO A 58 -10.92 6.47 14.13
C PRO A 58 -10.85 5.00 13.69
N ALA A 59 -9.82 4.65 12.88
CA ALA A 59 -9.62 3.29 12.36
C ALA A 59 -9.02 2.27 13.37
N SER A 60 -8.59 2.69 14.56
CA SER A 60 -7.95 1.78 15.52
C SER A 60 -8.85 1.48 16.71
N LEU A 61 -8.89 0.21 17.15
CA LEU A 61 -9.64 -0.27 18.30
C LEU A 61 -9.43 0.62 19.53
N GLU A 62 -8.18 0.92 19.86
CA GLU A 62 -7.80 1.77 21.00
C GLU A 62 -8.39 3.19 20.88
N LYS A 63 -8.26 3.81 19.70
CA LYS A 63 -8.73 5.18 19.49
C LYS A 63 -10.25 5.27 19.51
N VAL A 64 -10.95 4.25 18.96
CA VAL A 64 -12.42 4.18 19.02
C VAL A 64 -12.88 4.02 20.46
N ALA A 65 -12.27 3.13 21.24
CA ALA A 65 -12.61 2.95 22.67
C ALA A 65 -12.42 4.25 23.46
N LYS A 66 -11.34 4.98 23.22
CA LYS A 66 -11.09 6.31 23.84
C LYS A 66 -12.13 7.35 23.41
N CYS A 67 -12.44 7.46 22.11
CA CYS A 67 -13.48 8.37 21.62
C CYS A 67 -14.85 8.09 22.26
N LEU A 68 -15.21 6.84 22.39
CA LEU A 68 -16.48 6.41 22.99
C LEU A 68 -16.46 6.43 24.52
N LYS A 69 -15.34 6.79 25.14
CA LYS A 69 -15.12 6.82 26.59
C LYS A 69 -15.52 5.50 27.26
N LEU A 70 -15.11 4.39 26.67
CA LEU A 70 -15.41 3.07 27.19
C LEU A 70 -14.54 2.76 28.42
N PRO A 71 -15.06 2.10 29.46
CA PRO A 71 -14.23 1.62 30.57
C PRO A 71 -13.23 0.54 30.13
N GLN A 72 -13.60 -0.28 29.13
CA GLN A 72 -12.72 -1.27 28.54
C GLN A 72 -11.70 -0.56 27.63
N GLN A 73 -10.42 -0.71 27.93
CA GLN A 73 -9.33 -0.17 27.17
C GLN A 73 -8.37 -1.26 26.69
N LYS A 74 -7.66 -0.99 25.59
CA LYS A 74 -6.65 -1.90 25.05
C LYS A 74 -5.42 -1.94 25.96
N MET A 75 -4.84 -3.13 26.13
CA MET A 75 -3.58 -3.32 26.85
C MET A 75 -2.39 -2.76 26.04
N GLN A 76 -1.45 -2.09 26.70
CA GLN A 76 -0.31 -1.43 26.05
C GLN A 76 0.75 -2.44 25.57
N GLU A 77 0.91 -3.54 26.27
CA GLU A 77 1.90 -4.58 25.99
C GLU A 77 1.64 -5.36 24.71
N GLY A 78 0.43 -5.27 24.17
CA GLY A 78 -0.02 -6.08 23.02
C GLY A 78 0.90 -6.06 21.81
N LYS A 79 1.50 -4.90 21.45
CA LYS A 79 2.42 -4.81 20.32
C LYS A 79 3.69 -5.64 20.53
N GLN A 80 4.22 -5.65 21.75
CA GLN A 80 5.42 -6.41 22.08
C GLN A 80 5.13 -7.91 22.07
N LEU A 81 3.99 -8.32 22.60
CA LEU A 81 3.53 -9.72 22.65
C LEU A 81 3.26 -10.28 21.25
N ILE A 82 2.59 -9.51 20.40
CA ILE A 82 2.40 -9.87 18.98
C ILE A 82 3.76 -10.06 18.29
N ARG A 83 4.71 -9.13 18.46
CA ARG A 83 6.05 -9.27 17.88
C ARG A 83 6.76 -10.53 18.40
N TYR A 84 6.66 -10.79 19.68
CA TYR A 84 7.34 -11.92 20.32
C TYR A 84 6.83 -13.27 19.81
N PHE A 85 5.51 -13.47 19.74
CA PHE A 85 4.91 -14.76 19.39
C PHE A 85 4.54 -14.93 17.93
N SER A 86 4.30 -13.84 17.19
CA SER A 86 3.76 -13.90 15.82
C SER A 86 4.79 -13.59 14.74
N MET A 87 5.94 -12.99 15.09
CA MET A 87 7.01 -12.73 14.14
C MET A 87 8.16 -13.72 14.30
N PRO A 88 8.85 -14.07 13.17
CA PRO A 88 10.10 -14.83 13.25
C PRO A 88 11.16 -14.09 14.08
N CYS A 89 11.95 -14.80 14.85
CA CYS A 89 13.10 -14.26 15.57
C CYS A 89 14.42 -14.71 14.92
N LYS A 90 15.46 -13.89 15.06
CA LYS A 90 16.79 -14.29 14.59
C LYS A 90 17.35 -15.42 15.47
N PRO A 91 17.92 -16.48 14.88
CA PRO A 91 18.59 -17.51 15.64
C PRO A 91 19.85 -16.93 16.31
N THR A 92 19.99 -17.16 17.61
CA THR A 92 21.14 -16.74 18.43
C THR A 92 21.52 -17.87 19.37
N LYS A 93 22.76 -17.85 19.94
CA LYS A 93 23.15 -18.79 20.99
C LYS A 93 22.23 -18.68 22.21
N ALA A 94 21.84 -17.46 22.57
CA ALA A 94 20.98 -17.20 23.76
C ALA A 94 19.56 -17.76 23.61
N ASN A 95 19.03 -17.87 22.39
CA ASN A 95 17.70 -18.43 22.16
C ASN A 95 17.72 -19.88 21.66
N GLY A 96 18.87 -20.58 21.77
CA GLY A 96 19.02 -21.97 21.32
C GLY A 96 18.89 -22.17 19.81
N GLY A 97 19.20 -21.14 19.00
CA GLY A 97 19.12 -21.20 17.54
C GLY A 97 17.72 -21.18 16.95
N ARG A 98 16.69 -20.91 17.77
CA ARG A 98 15.29 -20.91 17.31
C ARG A 98 14.98 -19.71 16.41
N THR A 99 14.09 -19.93 15.45
CA THR A 99 13.60 -18.91 14.54
C THR A 99 12.20 -18.41 14.91
N ARG A 100 11.58 -18.98 15.95
CA ARG A 100 10.21 -18.63 16.40
C ARG A 100 10.08 -18.86 17.92
N ASN A 101 9.39 -17.95 18.60
CA ASN A 101 9.01 -18.12 19.98
C ASN A 101 7.68 -18.86 20.09
N LEU A 102 7.63 -19.88 20.94
CA LEU A 102 6.47 -20.71 21.24
C LEU A 102 6.03 -20.47 22.69
N PRO A 103 4.83 -20.88 23.11
CA PRO A 103 4.32 -20.69 24.48
C PRO A 103 5.27 -21.20 25.57
N GLU A 104 5.85 -22.37 25.35
CA GLU A 104 6.79 -23.02 26.28
C GLU A 104 8.11 -22.26 26.49
N HIS A 105 8.46 -21.34 25.58
CA HIS A 105 9.68 -20.54 25.72
C HIS A 105 9.51 -19.37 26.71
N ASP A 106 8.30 -18.94 26.98
CA ASP A 106 7.97 -17.87 27.92
C ASP A 106 6.48 -17.98 28.34
N PRO A 107 6.16 -18.87 29.27
CA PRO A 107 4.77 -19.11 29.71
C PRO A 107 4.09 -17.88 30.27
N GLU A 108 4.82 -17.03 31.01
CA GLU A 108 4.26 -15.80 31.59
C GLU A 108 3.82 -14.80 30.50
N LYS A 109 4.67 -14.57 29.50
CA LYS A 109 4.29 -13.75 28.37
C LYS A 109 3.17 -14.38 27.55
N TRP A 110 3.11 -15.72 27.51
CA TRP A 110 2.01 -16.40 26.81
C TRP A 110 0.68 -16.20 27.53
N ASP A 111 0.64 -16.27 28.85
CA ASP A 111 -0.55 -16.00 29.63
C ASP A 111 -1.00 -14.53 29.48
N LEU A 112 -0.05 -13.61 29.54
CA LEU A 112 -0.32 -12.19 29.24
C LEU A 112 -0.85 -11.98 27.82
N PHE A 113 -0.35 -12.74 26.83
CA PHE A 113 -0.83 -12.66 25.45
C PHE A 113 -2.25 -13.21 25.30
N LYS A 114 -2.61 -14.28 26.02
CA LYS A 114 -4.00 -14.76 26.10
C LYS A 114 -4.93 -13.72 26.74
N ALA A 115 -4.51 -13.10 27.83
CA ALA A 115 -5.26 -12.01 28.48
C ALA A 115 -5.43 -10.81 27.55
N TYR A 116 -4.39 -10.43 26.81
CA TYR A 116 -4.45 -9.39 25.77
C TYR A 116 -5.47 -9.71 24.70
N CYS A 117 -5.46 -10.93 24.13
CA CYS A 117 -6.43 -11.34 23.12
C CYS A 117 -7.86 -11.29 23.64
N LYS A 118 -8.09 -11.76 24.87
CA LYS A 118 -9.41 -11.67 25.53
C LYS A 118 -9.86 -10.23 25.71
N GLN A 119 -8.96 -9.35 26.17
CA GLN A 119 -9.26 -7.93 26.36
C GLN A 119 -9.62 -7.23 25.04
N ASP A 120 -8.90 -7.52 23.93
CA ASP A 120 -9.23 -6.96 22.62
C ASP A 120 -10.64 -7.34 22.17
N VAL A 121 -11.09 -8.58 22.44
CA VAL A 121 -12.46 -9.03 22.17
C VAL A 121 -13.48 -8.29 23.03
N GLU A 122 -13.21 -8.11 24.32
CA GLU A 122 -14.12 -7.38 25.22
C GLU A 122 -14.25 -5.89 24.83
N VAL A 123 -13.14 -5.26 24.39
CA VAL A 123 -13.17 -3.89 23.86
C VAL A 123 -14.00 -3.83 22.57
N GLU A 124 -13.81 -4.78 21.63
CA GLU A 124 -14.62 -4.86 20.41
C GLU A 124 -16.11 -5.02 20.73
N ARG A 125 -16.48 -5.94 21.62
CA ARG A 125 -17.87 -6.16 22.04
C ARG A 125 -18.50 -4.89 22.64
N ALA A 126 -17.75 -4.15 23.46
CA ALA A 126 -18.22 -2.89 24.03
C ALA A 126 -18.42 -1.80 22.98
N ILE A 127 -17.50 -1.70 22.00
CA ILE A 127 -17.65 -0.81 20.86
C ILE A 127 -18.90 -1.18 20.07
N ARG A 128 -19.05 -2.43 19.66
CA ARG A 128 -20.19 -2.91 18.87
C ARG A 128 -21.52 -2.56 19.54
N ARG A 129 -21.67 -2.83 20.84
CA ARG A 129 -22.89 -2.49 21.61
C ARG A 129 -23.21 -0.99 21.60
N LYS A 130 -22.18 -0.13 21.61
CA LYS A 130 -22.40 1.33 21.50
C LYS A 130 -22.82 1.74 20.08
N LEU A 131 -22.23 1.13 19.06
CA LEU A 131 -22.52 1.44 17.66
C LEU A 131 -23.88 0.88 17.19
N GLU A 132 -24.43 -0.15 17.83
CA GLU A 132 -25.76 -0.71 17.52
C GLU A 132 -26.88 0.33 17.54
N ARG A 133 -26.71 1.43 18.28
CA ARG A 133 -27.67 2.55 18.29
C ARG A 133 -27.69 3.34 16.96
N TYR A 134 -26.66 3.19 16.15
CA TYR A 134 -26.49 3.86 14.87
C TYR A 134 -26.14 2.80 13.82
N PRO A 135 -27.14 2.03 13.37
CA PRO A 135 -26.89 0.90 12.47
C PRO A 135 -26.26 1.37 11.16
N MET A 136 -25.32 0.58 10.66
CA MET A 136 -24.70 0.83 9.37
C MET A 136 -25.77 0.72 8.27
N PRO A 137 -25.90 1.71 7.36
CA PRO A 137 -26.82 1.62 6.23
C PRO A 137 -26.59 0.34 5.41
N GLU A 138 -27.65 -0.25 4.90
CA GLU A 138 -27.58 -1.50 4.11
C GLU A 138 -26.67 -1.36 2.88
N GLN A 139 -26.67 -0.19 2.25
CA GLN A 139 -25.81 0.11 1.10
C GLN A 139 -24.33 0.06 1.49
N GLU A 140 -23.93 0.64 2.63
CA GLU A 140 -22.57 0.61 3.15
C GLU A 140 -22.12 -0.82 3.47
N LEU A 141 -23.04 -1.61 4.03
CA LEU A 141 -22.78 -3.02 4.31
C LEU A 141 -22.56 -3.83 3.01
N LYS A 142 -23.36 -3.59 1.98
CA LYS A 142 -23.20 -4.21 0.65
C LYS A 142 -21.88 -3.82 -0.01
N LEU A 143 -21.46 -2.56 0.14
CA LEU A 143 -20.15 -2.10 -0.36
C LEU A 143 -18.98 -2.73 0.41
N TRP A 144 -19.12 -2.94 1.72
CA TRP A 144 -18.13 -3.70 2.47
C TRP A 144 -18.07 -5.18 2.03
N TYR A 145 -19.20 -5.83 1.74
CA TYR A 145 -19.19 -7.19 1.18
C TYR A 145 -18.48 -7.23 -0.18
N LEU A 146 -18.71 -6.23 -1.03
CA LEU A 146 -18.03 -6.10 -2.31
C LEU A 146 -16.52 -5.93 -2.12
N ASP A 147 -16.09 -5.07 -1.18
CA ASP A 147 -14.68 -4.91 -0.82
C ASP A 147 -14.02 -6.23 -0.43
N GLN A 148 -14.70 -7.00 0.42
CA GLN A 148 -14.19 -8.31 0.82
C GLN A 148 -14.10 -9.28 -0.35
N THR A 149 -15.10 -9.30 -1.23
CA THR A 149 -15.11 -10.15 -2.43
C THR A 149 -13.97 -9.77 -3.39
N ILE A 150 -13.74 -8.47 -3.62
CA ILE A 150 -12.63 -7.98 -4.43
C ILE A 150 -11.28 -8.39 -3.83
N ASN A 151 -11.13 -8.23 -2.51
CA ASN A 151 -9.92 -8.60 -1.80
C ASN A 151 -9.66 -10.11 -1.80
N ASP A 152 -10.69 -10.94 -1.70
CA ASP A 152 -10.60 -12.40 -1.78
C ASP A 152 -10.24 -12.88 -3.18
N TYR A 153 -10.80 -12.24 -4.20
CA TYR A 153 -10.45 -12.55 -5.58
C TYR A 153 -9.01 -12.14 -5.89
N GLY A 154 -8.60 -10.95 -5.47
CA GLY A 154 -7.27 -10.40 -5.69
C GLY A 154 -6.94 -10.15 -7.17
N VAL A 155 -5.69 -9.77 -7.43
CA VAL A 155 -5.19 -9.51 -8.79
C VAL A 155 -4.04 -10.44 -9.12
N ARG A 156 -3.99 -10.92 -10.37
CA ARG A 156 -2.88 -11.75 -10.85
C ARG A 156 -1.68 -10.87 -11.20
N VAL A 157 -0.48 -11.37 -10.88
CA VAL A 157 0.78 -10.66 -11.09
C VAL A 157 1.72 -11.45 -11.99
N ASP A 158 2.37 -10.77 -12.94
CA ASP A 158 3.43 -11.33 -13.78
C ASP A 158 4.72 -11.44 -12.96
N MET A 159 4.91 -12.58 -12.30
CA MET A 159 6.06 -12.78 -11.42
C MET A 159 7.40 -12.79 -12.16
N GLY A 160 7.44 -13.22 -13.41
CA GLY A 160 8.66 -13.12 -14.23
C GLY A 160 9.10 -11.67 -14.41
N LEU A 161 8.16 -10.77 -14.67
CA LEU A 161 8.43 -9.33 -14.73
C LEU A 161 8.86 -8.77 -13.37
N VAL A 162 8.15 -9.13 -12.29
CA VAL A 162 8.45 -8.66 -10.93
C VAL A 162 9.85 -9.07 -10.47
N GLU A 163 10.21 -10.32 -10.64
CA GLU A 163 11.52 -10.84 -10.23
C GLU A 163 12.67 -10.24 -11.04
N ASN A 164 12.47 -10.08 -12.34
CA ASN A 164 13.44 -9.41 -13.19
C ASN A 164 13.55 -7.92 -12.89
N ALA A 165 12.46 -7.24 -12.50
CA ALA A 165 12.52 -5.84 -12.06
C ALA A 165 13.36 -5.67 -10.79
N ILE A 166 13.19 -6.54 -9.81
CA ILE A 166 14.00 -6.54 -8.57
C ILE A 166 15.47 -6.80 -8.90
N ARG A 167 15.76 -7.82 -9.72
CA ARG A 167 17.13 -8.16 -10.11
C ARG A 167 17.81 -7.07 -10.94
N CYS A 168 17.08 -6.44 -11.86
CA CYS A 168 17.55 -5.30 -12.64
C CYS A 168 17.93 -4.12 -11.73
N ASP A 169 17.07 -3.78 -10.78
CA ASP A 169 17.36 -2.71 -9.81
C ASP A 169 18.60 -3.06 -8.94
N GLU A 170 18.69 -4.27 -8.42
CA GLU A 170 19.87 -4.71 -7.63
C GLU A 170 21.17 -4.57 -8.41
N MET A 171 21.20 -4.99 -9.68
CA MET A 171 22.37 -4.85 -10.54
C MET A 171 22.71 -3.39 -10.82
N TYR A 172 21.68 -2.58 -11.11
CA TYR A 172 21.85 -1.15 -11.38
C TYR A 172 22.31 -0.38 -10.14
N GLN A 173 21.69 -0.60 -8.99
CA GLN A 173 22.10 -0.02 -7.70
C GLN A 173 23.55 -0.34 -7.35
N LYS A 174 24.01 -1.56 -7.64
CA LYS A 174 25.41 -1.96 -7.44
C LYS A 174 26.34 -1.14 -8.30
N LYS A 175 26.05 -0.96 -9.61
CA LYS A 175 26.84 -0.12 -10.52
C LYS A 175 26.92 1.34 -10.03
N LEU A 176 25.78 1.91 -9.65
CA LEU A 176 25.71 3.29 -9.13
C LEU A 176 26.53 3.44 -7.85
N MET A 177 26.47 2.46 -6.95
CA MET A 177 27.22 2.47 -5.71
C MET A 177 28.72 2.38 -5.96
N GLU A 178 29.18 1.50 -6.84
CA GLU A 178 30.58 1.37 -7.21
C GLU A 178 31.13 2.66 -7.83
N GLU A 179 30.39 3.31 -8.73
CA GLU A 179 30.74 4.61 -9.31
C GLU A 179 30.78 5.70 -8.24
N ALA A 180 29.82 5.75 -7.33
CA ALA A 180 29.79 6.74 -6.27
C ALA A 180 30.95 6.57 -5.27
N ILE A 181 31.33 5.34 -4.94
CA ILE A 181 32.51 5.03 -4.12
C ILE A 181 33.79 5.49 -4.83
N HIS A 182 33.94 5.18 -6.11
CA HIS A 182 35.09 5.59 -6.90
C HIS A 182 35.24 7.13 -6.98
N LEU A 183 34.13 7.83 -7.17
CA LEU A 183 34.12 9.31 -7.24
C LEU A 183 34.39 9.97 -5.87
N THR A 184 33.82 9.43 -4.79
CA THR A 184 33.87 10.10 -3.48
C THR A 184 34.96 9.60 -2.56
N GLY A 185 35.41 8.33 -2.71
CA GLY A 185 36.26 7.64 -1.75
C GLY A 185 35.57 7.31 -0.43
N LEU A 186 34.24 7.43 -0.35
CA LEU A 186 33.46 7.12 0.84
C LEU A 186 33.16 5.62 0.95
N GLU A 187 33.11 5.10 2.15
CA GLU A 187 32.68 3.74 2.43
C GLU A 187 31.19 3.53 2.04
N ASN A 188 30.35 4.52 2.35
CA ASN A 188 28.94 4.50 2.02
C ASN A 188 28.46 5.85 1.49
N PRO A 189 28.57 6.13 0.18
CA PRO A 189 28.10 7.37 -0.44
C PRO A 189 26.59 7.61 -0.28
N ASN A 190 25.81 6.56 0.00
CA ASN A 190 24.37 6.68 0.24
C ASN A 190 24.04 7.17 1.65
N SER A 191 25.01 7.21 2.57
CA SER A 191 24.83 7.80 3.89
C SER A 191 24.75 9.33 3.83
N PRO A 192 23.63 9.96 4.26
CA PRO A 192 23.53 11.41 4.27
C PRO A 192 24.61 12.09 5.10
N ALA A 193 25.06 11.47 6.19
CA ALA A 193 26.08 12.02 7.05
C ALA A 193 27.46 12.02 6.37
N GLN A 194 27.85 10.91 5.73
CA GLN A 194 29.12 10.83 5.01
C GLN A 194 29.14 11.75 3.80
N LEU A 195 28.07 11.80 3.02
CA LEU A 195 27.99 12.63 1.83
C LEU A 195 27.98 14.12 2.16
N LYS A 196 27.28 14.58 3.21
CA LYS A 196 27.32 15.97 3.67
C LYS A 196 28.73 16.39 4.09
N ARG A 197 29.45 15.52 4.81
CA ARG A 197 30.83 15.77 5.21
C ARG A 197 31.73 15.86 3.99
N TRP A 198 31.61 14.96 3.03
CA TRP A 198 32.38 14.99 1.79
C TRP A 198 32.14 16.27 0.98
N LEU A 199 30.90 16.74 0.84
CA LEU A 199 30.57 18.00 0.19
C LEU A 199 31.23 19.20 0.89
N GLN A 200 31.21 19.22 2.23
CA GLN A 200 31.81 20.28 3.00
C GLN A 200 33.36 20.26 2.92
N ASP A 201 33.97 19.10 3.17
CA ASP A 201 35.43 19.00 3.33
C ASP A 201 36.18 19.06 1.99
N LYS A 202 35.59 18.56 0.92
CA LYS A 202 36.25 18.47 -0.40
C LYS A 202 35.79 19.53 -1.40
N HIS A 203 34.61 20.10 -1.21
CA HIS A 203 34.01 21.05 -2.17
C HIS A 203 33.53 22.36 -1.53
N ASN A 204 33.71 22.53 -0.21
CA ASN A 204 33.27 23.69 0.55
C ASN A 204 31.76 23.99 0.42
N ILE A 205 30.96 22.95 0.19
CA ILE A 205 29.50 23.03 0.06
C ILE A 205 28.87 22.59 1.40
N ARG A 206 28.30 23.54 2.15
CA ARG A 206 27.61 23.25 3.40
C ARG A 206 26.12 23.07 3.17
N VAL A 207 25.60 21.91 3.61
CA VAL A 207 24.16 21.57 3.47
C VAL A 207 23.61 20.94 4.74
N ASP A 208 22.43 21.40 5.16
CA ASP A 208 21.74 20.87 6.35
C ASP A 208 20.99 19.57 6.04
N SER A 209 20.51 19.42 4.82
CA SER A 209 19.75 18.25 4.38
C SER A 209 20.10 17.84 2.94
N LEU A 210 19.86 16.57 2.61
CA LEU A 210 19.93 16.02 1.26
C LEU A 210 18.55 15.54 0.82
N SER A 211 17.52 16.32 1.13
CA SER A 211 16.17 16.09 0.60
C SER A 211 16.13 16.27 -0.92
N LYS A 212 15.13 15.70 -1.58
CA LYS A 212 14.99 15.79 -3.05
C LYS A 212 15.09 17.23 -3.54
N ALA A 213 14.33 18.16 -2.92
CA ALA A 213 14.34 19.57 -3.28
C ALA A 213 15.73 20.21 -3.13
N LYS A 214 16.45 19.89 -2.02
CA LYS A 214 17.79 20.46 -1.80
C LYS A 214 18.83 19.89 -2.75
N VAL A 215 18.74 18.61 -3.12
CA VAL A 215 19.61 18.00 -4.15
C VAL A 215 19.34 18.63 -5.53
N GLU A 216 18.09 18.91 -5.90
CA GLU A 216 17.74 19.61 -7.14
C GLU A 216 18.27 21.05 -7.18
N GLU A 217 18.25 21.76 -6.04
CA GLU A 217 18.83 23.08 -5.91
C GLU A 217 20.36 23.03 -6.11
N LEU A 218 21.05 22.13 -5.40
CA LEU A 218 22.50 21.94 -5.51
C LEU A 218 22.96 21.57 -6.93
N LEU A 219 22.16 20.76 -7.66
CA LEU A 219 22.45 20.41 -9.05
C LEU A 219 22.39 21.61 -9.99
N ARG A 220 21.60 22.65 -9.67
CA ARG A 220 21.53 23.89 -10.44
C ARG A 220 22.67 24.85 -10.08
N GLU A 221 23.10 24.86 -8.82
CA GLU A 221 24.07 25.80 -8.29
C GLU A 221 25.51 25.35 -8.44
N THR A 222 25.76 24.05 -8.59
CA THR A 222 27.14 23.54 -8.65
C THR A 222 27.71 23.55 -10.06
N ASP A 223 28.91 24.11 -10.21
CA ASP A 223 29.70 24.08 -11.45
C ASP A 223 30.63 22.86 -11.51
N SER A 224 30.80 22.13 -10.41
CA SER A 224 31.68 20.98 -10.36
C SER A 224 31.05 19.73 -11.01
N PRO A 225 31.58 19.24 -12.14
CA PRO A 225 31.04 18.05 -12.79
C PRO A 225 31.03 16.82 -11.86
N LYS A 226 32.05 16.72 -10.98
CA LYS A 226 32.17 15.64 -10.02
C LYS A 226 31.05 15.67 -8.97
N VAL A 227 30.78 16.85 -8.41
CA VAL A 227 29.69 17.03 -7.43
C VAL A 227 28.36 16.76 -8.09
N LYS A 228 28.16 17.29 -9.31
CA LYS A 228 26.94 17.10 -10.08
C LYS A 228 26.66 15.61 -10.28
N ARG A 229 27.68 14.86 -10.74
CA ARG A 229 27.54 13.43 -10.98
C ARG A 229 27.21 12.65 -9.69
N VAL A 230 27.86 12.96 -8.58
CA VAL A 230 27.59 12.33 -7.27
C VAL A 230 26.16 12.63 -6.78
N LEU A 231 25.65 13.84 -6.99
CA LEU A 231 24.27 14.20 -6.64
C LEU A 231 23.24 13.48 -7.54
N GLU A 232 23.52 13.33 -8.86
CA GLU A 232 22.70 12.54 -9.78
C GLU A 232 22.64 11.07 -9.36
N LEU A 233 23.80 10.45 -9.06
CA LEU A 233 23.86 9.10 -8.52
C LEU A 233 23.05 8.95 -7.24
N ARG A 234 23.12 9.95 -6.36
CA ARG A 234 22.32 9.99 -5.13
C ARG A 234 20.82 10.04 -5.40
N GLN A 235 20.38 10.83 -6.40
CA GLN A 235 18.97 10.87 -6.80
C GLN A 235 18.51 9.49 -7.30
N ASP A 236 19.27 8.86 -8.18
CA ASP A 236 18.93 7.56 -8.75
C ASP A 236 18.89 6.46 -7.68
N MET A 237 19.89 6.41 -6.80
CA MET A 237 19.90 5.46 -5.67
C MET A 237 18.75 5.68 -4.67
N SER A 238 18.18 6.87 -4.59
CA SER A 238 17.07 7.18 -3.70
C SER A 238 15.70 6.80 -4.23
N LYS A 239 15.57 6.44 -5.51
CA LYS A 239 14.31 6.04 -6.13
C LYS A 239 13.80 4.74 -5.52
N THR A 240 12.50 4.72 -5.16
CA THR A 240 11.91 3.62 -4.37
C THR A 240 10.91 2.78 -5.16
N SER A 241 10.95 2.87 -6.49
CA SER A 241 10.01 2.16 -7.39
C SER A 241 10.00 0.65 -7.15
N VAL A 242 11.18 0.07 -6.91
CA VAL A 242 11.35 -1.37 -6.67
C VAL A 242 10.58 -1.88 -5.46
N LYS A 243 10.34 -1.04 -4.44
CA LYS A 243 9.55 -1.43 -3.25
C LYS A 243 8.15 -1.92 -3.58
N LYS A 244 7.58 -1.48 -4.70
CA LYS A 244 6.27 -1.98 -5.16
C LYS A 244 6.38 -3.41 -5.69
N TYR A 245 7.43 -3.73 -6.43
CA TYR A 245 7.70 -5.10 -6.89
C TYR A 245 7.98 -6.04 -5.72
N GLU A 246 8.79 -5.61 -4.75
CA GLU A 246 9.01 -6.37 -3.52
C GLU A 246 7.72 -6.58 -2.72
N ALA A 247 6.84 -5.58 -2.67
CA ALA A 247 5.54 -5.72 -2.02
C ALA A 247 4.66 -6.74 -2.75
N MET A 248 4.66 -6.76 -4.08
CA MET A 248 3.97 -7.79 -4.89
C MET A 248 4.52 -9.18 -4.58
N LYS A 249 5.85 -9.34 -4.59
CA LYS A 249 6.52 -10.62 -4.31
C LYS A 249 6.19 -11.14 -2.91
N ARG A 250 6.24 -10.27 -1.88
CA ARG A 250 5.94 -10.66 -0.49
C ARG A 250 4.47 -11.01 -0.25
N ALA A 251 3.56 -10.39 -0.98
CA ALA A 251 2.12 -10.59 -0.84
C ALA A 251 1.54 -11.66 -1.78
N LEU A 252 2.39 -12.29 -2.59
CA LEU A 252 1.98 -13.31 -3.55
C LEU A 252 1.40 -14.53 -2.85
N CYS A 253 0.22 -14.94 -3.28
CA CYS A 253 -0.40 -16.19 -2.88
C CYS A 253 0.01 -17.33 -3.83
N GLN A 254 -0.25 -18.59 -3.42
CA GLN A 254 0.14 -19.79 -4.17
C GLN A 254 -0.44 -19.87 -5.59
N ASP A 255 -1.57 -19.22 -5.84
CA ASP A 255 -2.25 -19.17 -7.14
C ASP A 255 -1.78 -18.02 -8.04
N GLY A 256 -0.70 -17.33 -7.69
CA GLY A 256 -0.14 -16.21 -8.45
C GLY A 256 -0.91 -14.90 -8.33
N ARG A 257 -1.76 -14.76 -7.31
CA ARG A 257 -2.53 -13.55 -7.03
C ARG A 257 -2.04 -12.84 -5.78
N VAL A 258 -2.22 -11.55 -5.75
CA VAL A 258 -2.04 -10.71 -4.56
C VAL A 258 -3.42 -10.30 -4.05
N ARG A 259 -3.66 -10.47 -2.75
CA ARG A 259 -4.95 -10.26 -2.07
C ARG A 259 -4.86 -9.19 -1.01
N GLY A 260 -6.03 -8.72 -0.51
CA GLY A 260 -6.09 -7.73 0.56
C GLY A 260 -5.55 -6.36 0.17
N LEU A 261 -5.77 -5.95 -1.07
CA LEU A 261 -5.22 -4.73 -1.68
C LEU A 261 -5.99 -3.46 -1.38
N LEU A 262 -7.23 -3.59 -0.93
CA LEU A 262 -8.15 -2.48 -0.67
C LEU A 262 -8.68 -2.52 0.75
N GLN A 263 -9.05 -1.37 1.25
CA GLN A 263 -9.80 -1.20 2.48
C GLN A 263 -10.96 -0.25 2.22
N TYR A 264 -12.18 -0.77 2.35
CA TYR A 264 -13.39 0.02 2.29
C TYR A 264 -13.40 1.07 3.40
N HIS A 265 -13.86 2.28 3.07
CA HIS A 265 -13.90 3.42 4.00
C HIS A 265 -12.54 3.73 4.67
N GLY A 266 -11.44 3.42 3.99
CA GLY A 266 -10.08 3.60 4.53
C GLY A 266 -9.59 5.04 4.55
N ALA A 267 -10.23 5.95 3.79
CA ALA A 267 -9.99 7.38 3.84
C ALA A 267 -11.08 8.09 4.65
N VAL A 268 -10.75 9.25 5.23
CA VAL A 268 -11.71 10.05 6.04
C VAL A 268 -12.96 10.45 5.25
N THR A 269 -12.82 10.59 3.93
CA THR A 269 -13.93 10.93 3.00
C THR A 269 -14.78 9.72 2.60
N GLY A 270 -14.60 8.53 3.21
CA GLY A 270 -15.33 7.31 2.85
C GLY A 270 -14.81 6.58 1.62
N ARG A 271 -13.75 7.09 0.95
CA ARG A 271 -13.15 6.43 -0.22
C ARG A 271 -12.38 5.17 0.20
N TRP A 272 -12.25 4.23 -0.74
CA TRP A 272 -11.32 3.10 -0.57
C TRP A 272 -9.89 3.57 -0.39
N ALA A 273 -9.17 2.97 0.55
CA ALA A 273 -7.72 3.15 0.69
C ALA A 273 -6.98 1.92 0.15
N GLY A 274 -5.81 2.15 -0.47
CA GLY A 274 -4.92 1.07 -0.90
C GLY A 274 -4.13 0.48 0.24
N ARG A 275 -3.96 -0.82 0.18
CA ARG A 275 -3.12 -1.60 1.08
C ARG A 275 -2.00 -2.30 0.33
N LEU A 276 -0.97 -2.73 1.02
CA LEU A 276 0.17 -3.47 0.48
C LEU A 276 0.80 -2.76 -0.73
N VAL A 277 0.47 -3.18 -1.93
CA VAL A 277 0.96 -2.61 -3.19
C VAL A 277 0.40 -1.22 -3.47
N GLN A 278 -0.79 -0.88 -2.90
CA GLN A 278 -1.51 0.37 -3.16
C GLN A 278 -1.77 0.58 -4.67
N ILE A 279 -2.49 -0.34 -5.27
CA ILE A 279 -2.69 -0.43 -6.73
C ILE A 279 -3.26 0.84 -7.37
N HIS A 280 -4.10 1.60 -6.66
CA HIS A 280 -4.67 2.85 -7.17
C HIS A 280 -3.72 4.06 -7.10
N ASN A 281 -2.56 3.92 -6.43
CA ASN A 281 -1.51 4.94 -6.34
C ASN A 281 -0.27 4.57 -7.17
N LEU A 282 -0.41 3.69 -8.17
CA LEU A 282 0.69 3.36 -9.06
C LEU A 282 0.92 4.50 -10.06
N PRO A 283 2.18 4.76 -10.48
CA PRO A 283 2.49 5.76 -11.48
C PRO A 283 1.71 5.55 -12.77
N ARG A 284 1.41 6.64 -13.48
CA ARG A 284 0.84 6.56 -14.85
C ARG A 284 1.94 6.19 -15.83
N ASN A 285 1.59 5.47 -16.88
CA ASN A 285 2.50 5.10 -17.95
C ASN A 285 2.49 6.22 -18.99
N ASN A 286 3.61 6.92 -19.13
CA ASN A 286 3.80 8.01 -20.12
C ASN A 286 4.93 7.69 -21.11
N MET A 287 5.47 6.48 -21.07
CA MET A 287 6.57 6.03 -21.92
C MET A 287 6.04 5.61 -23.29
N ALA A 288 6.65 6.13 -24.37
CA ALA A 288 6.26 5.80 -25.74
C ALA A 288 6.47 4.30 -26.05
N ASP A 289 7.63 3.75 -25.66
CA ASP A 289 8.04 2.37 -25.99
C ASP A 289 7.83 1.41 -24.82
N LEU A 290 6.68 1.52 -24.15
CA LEU A 290 6.36 0.74 -22.94
C LEU A 290 6.43 -0.78 -23.17
N ASP A 291 5.95 -1.25 -24.31
CA ASP A 291 5.93 -2.68 -24.66
C ASP A 291 7.33 -3.23 -24.90
N LEU A 292 8.21 -2.46 -25.55
CA LEU A 292 9.61 -2.81 -25.73
C LEU A 292 10.33 -2.89 -24.38
N ALA A 293 10.18 -1.87 -23.54
CA ALA A 293 10.77 -1.86 -22.20
C ALA A 293 10.28 -3.04 -21.35
N ARG A 294 8.99 -3.35 -21.43
CA ARG A 294 8.40 -4.51 -20.75
C ARG A 294 8.97 -5.82 -21.25
N HIS A 295 9.14 -5.96 -22.57
CA HIS A 295 9.72 -7.16 -23.18
C HIS A 295 11.16 -7.37 -22.74
N LEU A 296 12.01 -6.34 -22.82
CA LEU A 296 13.42 -6.38 -22.43
C LEU A 296 13.57 -6.75 -20.93
N LEU A 297 12.77 -6.12 -20.08
CA LEU A 297 12.79 -6.42 -18.66
C LEU A 297 12.36 -7.86 -18.37
N LYS A 298 11.26 -8.31 -18.98
CA LYS A 298 10.73 -9.65 -18.77
C LYS A 298 11.65 -10.76 -19.28
N THR A 299 12.41 -10.50 -20.34
CA THR A 299 13.38 -11.44 -20.91
C THR A 299 14.76 -11.34 -20.31
N GLY A 300 14.99 -10.37 -19.40
CA GLY A 300 16.28 -10.21 -18.70
C GLY A 300 17.37 -9.49 -19.48
N HIS A 301 17.03 -8.78 -20.56
CA HIS A 301 17.98 -8.00 -21.35
C HIS A 301 18.22 -6.61 -20.71
N PHE A 302 18.82 -6.60 -19.52
CA PHE A 302 19.00 -5.40 -18.70
C PHE A 302 19.98 -4.39 -19.32
N GLU A 303 21.03 -4.87 -20.00
CA GLU A 303 21.99 -4.01 -20.68
C GLU A 303 21.34 -3.26 -21.84
N ALA A 304 20.49 -3.93 -22.63
CA ALA A 304 19.73 -3.29 -23.68
C ALA A 304 18.74 -2.24 -23.14
N LEU A 305 18.14 -2.52 -21.97
CA LEU A 305 17.24 -1.58 -21.30
C LEU A 305 18.00 -0.34 -20.83
N GLU A 306 19.20 -0.50 -20.26
CA GLU A 306 20.08 0.60 -19.85
C GLU A 306 20.58 1.43 -21.04
N LEU A 307 20.86 0.78 -22.18
CA LEU A 307 21.33 1.44 -23.39
C LEU A 307 20.25 2.24 -24.13
N LEU A 308 19.02 1.71 -24.17
CA LEU A 308 17.92 2.30 -24.93
C LEU A 308 17.11 3.35 -24.15
N PHE A 309 17.20 3.34 -22.82
CA PHE A 309 16.42 4.23 -21.97
C PHE A 309 17.35 5.03 -21.03
N ASN A 310 17.07 6.31 -20.89
CA ASN A 310 17.91 7.25 -20.14
C ASN A 310 18.03 6.93 -18.63
N SER A 311 17.05 6.25 -18.06
CA SER A 311 16.98 5.99 -16.61
C SER A 311 16.30 4.65 -16.31
N VAL A 312 17.07 3.67 -15.87
CA VAL A 312 16.53 2.37 -15.45
C VAL A 312 15.48 2.51 -14.33
N PRO A 313 15.69 3.31 -13.26
CA PRO A 313 14.66 3.49 -12.22
C PRO A 313 13.36 4.10 -12.74
N GLU A 314 13.44 4.98 -13.74
CA GLU A 314 12.24 5.55 -14.38
C GLU A 314 11.48 4.48 -15.16
N VAL A 315 12.18 3.68 -15.96
CA VAL A 315 11.59 2.54 -16.69
C VAL A 315 10.89 1.60 -15.72
N LEU A 316 11.58 1.20 -14.64
CA LEU A 316 10.99 0.34 -13.62
C LEU A 316 9.73 0.95 -12.99
N SER A 317 9.73 2.27 -12.75
CA SER A 317 8.54 2.98 -12.26
C SER A 317 7.37 2.93 -13.25
N GLN A 318 7.63 3.17 -14.52
CA GLN A 318 6.63 3.15 -15.59
C GLN A 318 6.04 1.73 -15.80
N LEU A 319 6.82 0.68 -15.59
CA LEU A 319 6.42 -0.71 -15.79
C LEU A 319 5.62 -1.32 -14.64
N ILE A 320 5.51 -0.68 -13.46
CA ILE A 320 4.83 -1.26 -12.28
C ILE A 320 3.40 -1.70 -12.60
N ARG A 321 2.61 -0.87 -13.31
CA ARG A 321 1.22 -1.21 -13.67
C ARG A 321 1.13 -2.44 -14.58
N THR A 322 2.11 -2.63 -15.45
CA THR A 322 2.14 -3.74 -16.40
C THR A 322 2.42 -5.09 -15.74
N ALA A 323 2.84 -5.09 -14.46
CA ALA A 323 2.95 -6.31 -13.68
C ALA A 323 1.59 -6.89 -13.30
N ILE A 324 0.51 -6.10 -13.32
CA ILE A 324 -0.85 -6.58 -13.07
C ILE A 324 -1.39 -7.11 -14.40
N ILE A 325 -1.73 -8.40 -14.43
CA ILE A 325 -2.17 -9.10 -15.63
C ILE A 325 -3.55 -9.75 -15.43
N PRO A 326 -4.35 -9.90 -16.49
CA PRO A 326 -5.58 -10.67 -16.41
C PRO A 326 -5.29 -12.18 -16.29
N SER A 327 -6.27 -12.95 -15.85
CA SER A 327 -6.20 -14.42 -15.93
C SER A 327 -6.19 -14.88 -17.38
N THR A 328 -5.66 -16.08 -17.62
CA THR A 328 -5.68 -16.69 -18.96
C THR A 328 -7.11 -16.73 -19.51
N GLY A 329 -7.28 -16.30 -20.76
CA GLY A 329 -8.59 -16.21 -21.41
C GLY A 329 -9.45 -14.99 -20.98
N HIS A 330 -8.92 -14.09 -20.16
CA HIS A 330 -9.61 -12.88 -19.69
C HIS A 330 -8.89 -11.62 -20.17
N ARG A 331 -9.59 -10.50 -20.12
CA ARG A 331 -9.03 -9.16 -20.35
C ARG A 331 -9.51 -8.19 -19.28
N PHE A 332 -8.78 -7.11 -19.04
CA PHE A 332 -9.28 -6.00 -18.25
C PHE A 332 -10.26 -5.17 -19.08
N ILE A 333 -11.35 -4.77 -18.44
CA ILE A 333 -12.24 -3.72 -18.93
C ILE A 333 -12.05 -2.55 -17.96
N VAL A 334 -11.47 -1.45 -18.48
CA VAL A 334 -11.14 -0.28 -17.66
C VAL A 334 -12.07 0.85 -18.06
N SER A 335 -12.80 1.40 -17.07
CA SER A 335 -13.69 2.53 -17.25
C SER A 335 -13.58 3.45 -16.04
N ASP A 336 -13.62 4.76 -16.28
CA ASP A 336 -13.58 5.80 -15.26
C ASP A 336 -14.57 6.91 -15.59
N PHE A 337 -15.09 7.58 -14.57
CA PHE A 337 -15.97 8.73 -14.74
C PHE A 337 -15.15 9.98 -15.05
N ALA A 338 -15.30 10.53 -16.25
CA ALA A 338 -14.62 11.76 -16.64
C ALA A 338 -15.13 12.95 -15.81
N ALA A 339 -14.22 13.64 -15.12
CA ALA A 339 -14.47 14.87 -14.36
C ALA A 339 -15.68 14.78 -13.39
N ILE A 340 -15.86 13.63 -12.70
CA ILE A 340 -17.05 13.37 -11.89
C ILE A 340 -17.28 14.44 -10.79
N GLU A 341 -16.22 14.89 -10.14
CA GLU A 341 -16.31 15.90 -9.08
C GLU A 341 -16.84 17.24 -9.63
N ALA A 342 -16.32 17.69 -10.78
CA ALA A 342 -16.79 18.92 -11.43
C ALA A 342 -18.25 18.82 -11.87
N ARG A 343 -18.67 17.65 -12.36
CA ARG A 343 -20.07 17.40 -12.74
C ARG A 343 -21.01 17.46 -11.52
N ILE A 344 -20.62 16.80 -10.43
CA ILE A 344 -21.45 16.77 -9.21
C ILE A 344 -21.51 18.14 -8.55
N ILE A 345 -20.40 18.88 -8.47
CA ILE A 345 -20.38 20.24 -7.90
C ILE A 345 -21.27 21.18 -8.72
N ALA A 346 -21.16 21.14 -10.05
CA ALA A 346 -22.01 21.96 -10.93
C ALA A 346 -23.49 21.61 -10.78
N TRP A 347 -23.81 20.33 -10.66
CA TRP A 347 -25.17 19.88 -10.43
C TRP A 347 -25.73 20.35 -9.09
N LEU A 348 -24.95 20.21 -8.01
CA LEU A 348 -25.34 20.68 -6.67
C LEU A 348 -25.50 22.20 -6.59
N ALA A 349 -24.62 22.94 -7.28
CA ALA A 349 -24.64 24.40 -7.34
C ALA A 349 -25.73 24.96 -8.31
N GLY A 350 -26.35 24.11 -9.12
CA GLY A 350 -27.28 24.54 -10.17
C GLY A 350 -26.61 25.30 -11.33
N GLU A 351 -25.31 25.08 -11.54
CA GLU A 351 -24.48 25.79 -12.54
C GLU A 351 -24.73 25.25 -13.95
N ARG A 352 -25.78 25.80 -14.59
CA ARG A 352 -26.32 25.26 -15.84
C ARG A 352 -25.33 25.24 -16.99
N TRP A 353 -24.53 26.28 -17.16
CA TRP A 353 -23.57 26.33 -18.28
C TRP A 353 -22.50 25.22 -18.19
N VAL A 354 -22.05 24.85 -16.99
CA VAL A 354 -21.14 23.73 -16.77
C VAL A 354 -21.81 22.41 -17.10
N ILE A 355 -23.06 22.23 -16.63
CA ILE A 355 -23.86 21.03 -16.91
C ILE A 355 -24.06 20.88 -18.43
N ASP A 356 -24.43 21.95 -19.12
CA ASP A 356 -24.70 21.95 -20.57
C ASP A 356 -23.39 21.69 -21.36
N THR A 357 -22.25 22.24 -20.91
CA THR A 357 -20.95 21.93 -21.47
C THR A 357 -20.64 20.44 -21.38
N PHE A 358 -20.91 19.81 -20.24
CA PHE A 358 -20.69 18.36 -20.07
C PHE A 358 -21.68 17.49 -20.85
N LYS A 359 -22.89 17.96 -21.09
CA LYS A 359 -23.86 17.28 -21.98
C LYS A 359 -23.50 17.38 -23.44
N GLY A 360 -22.81 18.45 -23.83
CA GLY A 360 -22.36 18.70 -25.19
C GLY A 360 -20.96 18.10 -25.46
N HIS A 361 -20.00 18.97 -25.72
CA HIS A 361 -18.62 18.56 -26.12
C HIS A 361 -17.69 18.18 -24.95
N GLY A 362 -18.04 18.47 -23.72
CA GLY A 362 -17.30 18.11 -22.51
C GLY A 362 -15.98 18.90 -22.27
N LYS A 363 -15.65 19.87 -23.11
CA LYS A 363 -14.42 20.68 -23.02
C LYS A 363 -14.55 21.78 -21.96
N ILE A 364 -14.57 21.38 -20.67
CA ILE A 364 -14.85 22.31 -19.57
C ILE A 364 -13.73 23.33 -19.35
N TYR A 365 -12.47 22.96 -19.58
CA TYR A 365 -11.32 23.85 -19.37
C TYR A 365 -11.32 24.95 -20.46
N GLU A 366 -11.51 24.57 -21.71
CA GLU A 366 -11.58 25.50 -22.83
C GLU A 366 -12.79 26.43 -22.69
N MET A 367 -13.94 25.90 -22.29
CA MET A 367 -15.13 26.74 -22.03
C MET A 367 -14.92 27.70 -20.85
N THR A 368 -14.24 27.26 -19.80
CA THR A 368 -13.89 28.12 -18.67
C THR A 368 -12.93 29.23 -19.12
N ALA A 369 -11.90 28.89 -19.87
CA ALA A 369 -10.95 29.86 -20.41
C ALA A 369 -11.65 30.85 -21.36
N SER A 370 -12.52 30.37 -22.26
CA SER A 370 -13.34 31.21 -23.13
C SER A 370 -14.14 32.25 -22.35
N LYS A 371 -14.84 31.82 -21.31
CA LYS A 371 -15.63 32.73 -20.44
C LYS A 371 -14.76 33.69 -19.62
N MET A 372 -13.60 33.22 -19.14
CA MET A 372 -12.72 33.98 -18.26
C MET A 372 -11.96 35.08 -19.04
N PHE A 373 -11.55 34.78 -20.28
CA PHE A 373 -10.77 35.68 -21.09
C PHE A 373 -11.56 36.35 -22.22
N GLY A 374 -12.84 36.04 -22.42
CA GLY A 374 -13.68 36.59 -23.47
C GLY A 374 -13.24 36.17 -24.89
N VAL A 375 -12.57 35.02 -25.01
CA VAL A 375 -12.04 34.49 -26.28
C VAL A 375 -12.98 33.39 -26.79
N PRO A 376 -13.35 33.37 -28.09
CA PRO A 376 -14.15 32.29 -28.66
C PRO A 376 -13.49 30.91 -28.45
N LEU A 377 -14.31 29.88 -28.25
CA LEU A 377 -13.83 28.51 -27.96
C LEU A 377 -12.94 27.94 -29.06
N GLU A 378 -13.15 28.35 -30.30
CA GLU A 378 -12.40 27.97 -31.49
C GLU A 378 -10.97 28.55 -31.53
N HIS A 379 -10.67 29.52 -30.69
CA HIS A 379 -9.36 30.16 -30.58
C HIS A 379 -8.58 29.71 -29.31
N ILE A 380 -9.11 28.74 -28.57
CA ILE A 380 -8.52 28.14 -27.38
C ILE A 380 -8.16 26.67 -27.65
#